data_a5bac8077f3773d7ca3a3865f835f86e
#
_entry.id   a5bac8077f3773d7ca3a3865f835f86e
#
_cell.length_a   1.000
_cell.length_b   1.000
_cell.length_c   1.000
_cell.angle_alpha   90.00
_cell.angle_beta   90.00
_cell.angle_gamma   90.00
#
_symmetry.space_group_name_H-M   'P 1'
#
loop_
_entity.id
_entity.type
_entity.pdbx_description
1 polymer ?
#
loop_
_entity_poly.entity_id
_entity_poly.type
_entity_poly.pdbx_seq_one_letter_code
_entity_poly.pdbx_strand_id
1 'polypeptide(L)'
;MTVLLSVLFMSTAHAETKQQITIINNGKAGGSYHARTQMYRDGLVAAGYDVIYEDVGKISQAVKMFKETNDPTVMVYSNNQVYKQDLFHTAENFVMLEYQQPLYICQTNQSRSKSSGFTVAHGKGYDTKLLNKVLGDDIVLVPYKNSSAMLKGILGGDVDMMVNNQGMSFKYMESGKGTCEPSNLLPIMQATVIGTNMDIKQIREVMFEITMDIPFLEYHNSRQLNRPSNTWENELVIVKDHEKQWQN
;
A
#
# COMPACT_ATOMS: atom_id res chain seq x y z
N MET A 1 38.73 64.85 -10.96
CA MET A 1 37.25 64.57 -11.15
C MET A 1 37.11 63.15 -11.56
N THR A 2 36.89 62.26 -10.61
CA THR A 2 36.88 60.79 -10.84
C THR A 2 35.41 60.33 -10.80
N VAL A 3 34.90 59.88 -11.98
CA VAL A 3 33.52 59.37 -12.09
C VAL A 3 33.51 57.90 -11.72
N LEU A 4 32.88 57.59 -10.56
CA LEU A 4 32.59 56.20 -10.16
C LEU A 4 31.39 55.69 -10.98
N LEU A 5 31.64 54.75 -11.89
CA LEU A 5 30.56 53.97 -12.55
C LEU A 5 30.08 52.84 -11.63
N SER A 6 28.92 53.03 -11.01
CA SER A 6 28.25 51.95 -10.26
C SER A 6 27.57 51.02 -11.22
N VAL A 7 28.11 49.82 -11.41
CA VAL A 7 27.46 48.75 -12.17
C VAL A 7 26.45 48.07 -11.22
N LEU A 8 25.15 48.34 -11.42
CA LEU A 8 24.08 47.58 -10.77
C LEU A 8 24.01 46.21 -11.43
N PHE A 9 24.47 45.16 -10.73
CA PHE A 9 24.11 43.78 -11.07
C PHE A 9 22.65 43.55 -10.69
N MET A 10 21.75 43.62 -11.65
CA MET A 10 20.40 43.06 -11.51
C MET A 10 20.53 41.55 -11.55
N SER A 11 20.56 40.94 -10.37
CA SER A 11 20.35 39.50 -10.22
C SER A 11 18.87 39.19 -10.62
N THR A 12 18.67 38.73 -11.85
CA THR A 12 17.40 38.14 -12.21
C THR A 12 17.29 36.81 -11.47
N ALA A 13 16.59 36.84 -10.33
CA ALA A 13 16.14 35.62 -9.69
C ALA A 13 15.20 34.90 -10.69
N HIS A 14 15.74 33.94 -11.42
CA HIS A 14 14.90 32.97 -12.11
C HIS A 14 14.15 32.23 -11.02
N ALA A 15 12.85 32.48 -10.92
CA ALA A 15 11.99 31.59 -10.14
C ALA A 15 12.10 30.21 -10.84
N GLU A 16 12.82 29.26 -10.21
CA GLU A 16 12.81 27.88 -10.66
C GLU A 16 11.35 27.43 -10.66
N THR A 17 10.83 27.13 -11.84
CA THR A 17 9.50 26.54 -11.98
C THR A 17 9.55 25.19 -11.30
N LYS A 18 8.86 25.09 -10.17
CA LYS A 18 8.73 23.81 -9.44
C LYS A 18 8.15 22.78 -10.38
N GLN A 19 8.76 21.59 -10.41
CA GLN A 19 8.22 20.48 -11.18
C GLN A 19 6.89 20.06 -10.57
N GLN A 20 5.82 20.07 -11.37
CA GLN A 20 4.50 19.64 -10.94
C GLN A 20 4.40 18.12 -10.95
N ILE A 21 3.76 17.55 -9.92
CA ILE A 21 3.48 16.13 -9.80
C ILE A 21 2.09 15.89 -9.22
N THR A 22 1.34 14.98 -9.81
CA THR A 22 0.06 14.54 -9.27
C THR A 22 0.25 13.30 -8.40
N ILE A 23 -0.34 13.29 -7.21
CA ILE A 23 -0.41 12.11 -6.35
C ILE A 23 -1.86 11.64 -6.20
N ILE A 24 -2.14 10.39 -6.60
CA ILE A 24 -3.47 9.81 -6.56
C ILE A 24 -3.66 9.04 -5.24
N ASN A 25 -4.65 9.47 -4.45
CA ASN A 25 -5.15 8.72 -3.30
C ASN A 25 -6.32 7.82 -3.72
N ASN A 26 -6.16 6.52 -3.54
CA ASN A 26 -7.22 5.53 -3.75
C ASN A 26 -7.85 5.04 -2.44
N GLY A 27 -7.43 5.57 -1.31
CA GLY A 27 -7.89 5.20 0.03
C GLY A 27 -9.00 6.10 0.54
N LYS A 28 -9.91 5.54 1.34
CA LYS A 28 -10.91 6.36 2.04
C LYS A 28 -10.25 7.18 3.14
N ALA A 29 -10.80 8.37 3.40
CA ALA A 29 -10.38 9.23 4.49
C ALA A 29 -10.24 8.46 5.82
N GLY A 30 -9.13 8.67 6.54
CA GLY A 30 -8.76 7.96 7.77
C GLY A 30 -8.24 6.52 7.55
N GLY A 31 -8.17 6.03 6.32
CA GLY A 31 -7.59 4.74 5.99
C GLY A 31 -6.07 4.78 5.86
N SER A 32 -5.46 3.60 5.85
CA SER A 32 -4.00 3.44 5.74
C SER A 32 -3.43 4.04 4.44
N TYR A 33 -4.10 3.84 3.31
CA TYR A 33 -3.67 4.43 2.02
C TYR A 33 -3.74 5.95 2.04
N HIS A 34 -4.83 6.51 2.55
CA HIS A 34 -5.01 7.95 2.67
C HIS A 34 -3.89 8.57 3.52
N ALA A 35 -3.61 8.00 4.72
CA ALA A 35 -2.55 8.49 5.59
C ALA A 35 -1.17 8.48 4.91
N ARG A 36 -0.82 7.38 4.21
CA ARG A 36 0.47 7.27 3.51
C ARG A 36 0.56 8.22 2.31
N THR A 37 -0.51 8.33 1.53
CA THR A 37 -0.54 9.25 0.39
C THR A 37 -0.39 10.70 0.85
N GLN A 38 -0.95 11.06 2.02
CA GLN A 38 -0.71 12.39 2.61
C GLN A 38 0.74 12.59 3.04
N MET A 39 1.38 11.60 3.67
CA MET A 39 2.80 11.70 4.03
C MET A 39 3.70 11.85 2.80
N TYR A 40 3.42 11.11 1.72
CA TYR A 40 4.14 11.29 0.45
C TYR A 40 3.89 12.66 -0.16
N ARG A 41 2.66 13.17 -0.14
CA ARG A 41 2.36 14.54 -0.59
C ARG A 41 3.20 15.56 0.17
N ASP A 42 3.20 15.48 1.49
CA ASP A 42 3.89 16.45 2.34
C ASP A 42 5.42 16.38 2.14
N GLY A 43 5.97 15.18 1.98
CA GLY A 43 7.37 14.96 1.66
C GLY A 43 7.75 15.49 0.27
N LEU A 44 6.93 15.28 -0.75
CA LEU A 44 7.15 15.82 -2.09
C LEU A 44 7.11 17.35 -2.10
N VAL A 45 6.19 17.96 -1.35
CA VAL A 45 6.14 19.42 -1.18
C VAL A 45 7.42 19.92 -0.50
N ALA A 46 7.90 19.24 0.54
CA ALA A 46 9.15 19.57 1.23
C ALA A 46 10.38 19.40 0.32
N ALA A 47 10.36 18.42 -0.60
CA ALA A 47 11.38 18.21 -1.62
C ALA A 47 11.32 19.23 -2.78
N GLY A 48 10.38 20.18 -2.75
CA GLY A 48 10.31 21.28 -3.71
C GLY A 48 9.37 21.09 -4.89
N TYR A 49 8.58 20.01 -4.92
CA TYR A 49 7.57 19.78 -5.97
C TYR A 49 6.32 20.66 -5.75
N ASP A 50 5.63 20.97 -6.86
CA ASP A 50 4.26 21.49 -6.84
C ASP A 50 3.30 20.30 -6.95
N VAL A 51 2.62 19.96 -5.84
CA VAL A 51 1.87 18.70 -5.72
C VAL A 51 0.38 18.91 -5.87
N ILE A 52 -0.20 18.28 -6.90
CA ILE A 52 -1.65 18.12 -7.05
C ILE A 52 -2.07 16.83 -6.32
N TYR A 53 -3.01 16.94 -5.37
CA TYR A 53 -3.53 15.81 -4.62
C TYR A 53 -4.93 15.44 -5.11
N GLU A 54 -5.04 14.25 -5.72
CA GLU A 54 -6.30 13.72 -6.25
C GLU A 54 -6.87 12.65 -5.34
N ASP A 55 -7.99 12.96 -4.67
CA ASP A 55 -8.70 12.04 -3.77
C ASP A 55 -9.80 11.29 -4.52
N VAL A 56 -9.47 10.16 -5.09
CA VAL A 56 -10.38 9.35 -5.92
C VAL A 56 -11.21 8.35 -5.10
N GLY A 57 -10.68 7.87 -3.97
CA GLY A 57 -11.38 6.98 -3.02
C GLY A 57 -11.75 5.58 -3.54
N LYS A 58 -11.54 5.29 -4.86
CA LYS A 58 -11.79 3.97 -5.47
C LYS A 58 -10.65 3.55 -6.36
N ILE A 59 -10.13 2.34 -6.14
CA ILE A 59 -8.97 1.84 -6.89
C ILE A 59 -9.22 1.77 -8.42
N SER A 60 -10.39 1.36 -8.87
CA SER A 60 -10.68 1.27 -10.32
C SER A 60 -10.66 2.64 -11.00
N GLN A 61 -11.13 3.69 -10.34
CA GLN A 61 -11.05 5.05 -10.83
C GLN A 61 -9.63 5.58 -10.79
N ALA A 62 -8.89 5.30 -9.72
CA ALA A 62 -7.49 5.68 -9.59
C ALA A 62 -6.61 5.04 -10.67
N VAL A 63 -6.80 3.75 -10.95
CA VAL A 63 -6.09 3.04 -12.03
C VAL A 63 -6.46 3.60 -13.40
N LYS A 64 -7.73 3.89 -13.64
CA LYS A 64 -8.17 4.54 -14.88
C LYS A 64 -7.48 5.89 -15.07
N MET A 65 -7.53 6.75 -14.06
CA MET A 65 -6.88 8.06 -14.06
C MET A 65 -5.37 7.95 -14.31
N PHE A 66 -4.70 7.02 -13.62
CA PHE A 66 -3.27 6.76 -13.78
C PHE A 66 -2.90 6.32 -15.21
N LYS A 67 -3.72 5.48 -15.84
CA LYS A 67 -3.50 5.00 -17.21
C LYS A 67 -3.76 6.06 -18.29
N GLU A 68 -4.66 7.00 -18.04
CA GLU A 68 -5.13 8.00 -19.01
C GLU A 68 -4.44 9.36 -18.89
N THR A 69 -3.70 9.60 -17.79
CA THR A 69 -3.02 10.89 -17.58
C THR A 69 -1.81 11.06 -18.51
N ASN A 70 -1.56 12.30 -18.91
CA ASN A 70 -0.32 12.72 -19.58
C ASN A 70 0.61 13.50 -18.63
N ASP A 71 0.18 13.75 -17.40
CA ASP A 71 0.93 14.53 -16.42
C ASP A 71 1.80 13.59 -15.53
N PRO A 72 2.93 14.09 -15.01
CA PRO A 72 3.73 13.39 -14.02
C PRO A 72 2.86 12.94 -12.84
N THR A 73 2.67 11.65 -12.66
CA THR A 73 1.71 11.12 -11.67
C THR A 73 2.29 9.94 -10.92
N VAL A 74 2.09 9.91 -9.60
CA VAL A 74 2.38 8.77 -8.72
C VAL A 74 1.12 8.23 -8.06
N MET A 75 1.11 6.93 -7.78
CA MET A 75 0.02 6.27 -7.06
C MET A 75 0.56 5.25 -6.08
N VAL A 76 0.04 5.27 -4.84
CA VAL A 76 0.37 4.32 -3.76
C VAL A 76 -0.78 3.34 -3.61
N TYR A 77 -0.51 2.02 -3.66
CA TYR A 77 -1.56 1.01 -3.62
C TYR A 77 -1.10 -0.35 -3.09
N SER A 78 -2.04 -1.28 -2.96
CA SER A 78 -1.75 -2.69 -2.70
C SER A 78 -1.84 -3.49 -3.99
N ASN A 79 -0.82 -4.31 -4.27
CA ASN A 79 -0.67 -5.06 -5.50
C ASN A 79 -1.89 -5.91 -5.84
N ASN A 80 -2.46 -6.62 -4.86
CA ASN A 80 -3.64 -7.45 -5.05
C ASN A 80 -4.90 -6.68 -5.54
N GLN A 81 -4.92 -5.36 -5.41
CA GLN A 81 -6.02 -4.52 -5.89
C GLN A 81 -5.86 -4.13 -7.36
N VAL A 82 -4.62 -3.91 -7.80
CA VAL A 82 -4.36 -3.39 -9.16
C VAL A 82 -4.23 -4.48 -10.20
N TYR A 83 -3.81 -5.69 -9.85
CA TYR A 83 -3.78 -6.82 -10.79
C TYR A 83 -5.17 -7.13 -11.36
N LYS A 84 -6.23 -6.93 -10.56
CA LYS A 84 -7.62 -7.02 -11.03
C LYS A 84 -8.05 -5.91 -11.99
N GLN A 85 -7.20 -4.91 -12.21
CA GLN A 85 -7.40 -3.79 -13.10
C GLN A 85 -6.41 -3.79 -14.27
N ASP A 86 -5.75 -4.93 -14.51
CA ASP A 86 -4.73 -5.10 -15.56
C ASP A 86 -3.64 -4.02 -15.50
N LEU A 87 -3.18 -3.69 -14.30
CA LEU A 87 -2.07 -2.80 -14.08
C LEU A 87 -0.91 -3.58 -13.47
N PHE A 88 0.16 -3.74 -14.25
CA PHE A 88 1.34 -4.51 -13.90
C PHE A 88 2.56 -3.61 -13.81
N HIS A 89 3.56 -4.05 -13.05
CA HIS A 89 4.81 -3.32 -12.87
C HIS A 89 5.76 -3.55 -14.04
N THR A 90 6.35 -2.46 -14.50
CA THR A 90 7.41 -2.45 -15.50
C THR A 90 8.58 -1.61 -15.01
N ALA A 91 9.71 -1.64 -15.70
CA ALA A 91 10.84 -0.76 -15.36
C ALA A 91 10.48 0.73 -15.54
N GLU A 92 9.51 1.02 -16.42
CA GLU A 92 9.08 2.37 -16.76
C GLU A 92 8.04 2.96 -15.78
N ASN A 93 7.40 2.12 -14.96
CA ASN A 93 6.38 2.60 -14.01
C ASN A 93 6.66 2.25 -12.53
N PHE A 94 7.54 1.31 -12.25
CA PHE A 94 7.80 0.87 -10.87
C PHE A 94 8.72 1.86 -10.15
N VAL A 95 8.21 2.53 -9.14
CA VAL A 95 8.97 3.44 -8.29
C VAL A 95 9.62 2.66 -7.15
N MET A 96 8.84 2.00 -6.30
CA MET A 96 9.39 1.25 -5.17
C MET A 96 8.39 0.26 -4.55
N LEU A 97 8.93 -0.74 -3.87
CA LEU A 97 8.20 -1.59 -2.93
C LEU A 97 8.28 -0.95 -1.52
N GLU A 98 7.17 -0.38 -1.06
CA GLU A 98 7.13 0.34 0.21
C GLU A 98 7.23 -0.62 1.41
N TYR A 99 6.41 -1.67 1.39
CA TYR A 99 6.46 -2.75 2.38
C TYR A 99 5.86 -4.04 1.85
N GLN A 100 6.20 -5.12 2.52
CA GLN A 100 5.52 -6.41 2.36
C GLN A 100 5.23 -7.02 3.73
N GLN A 101 4.12 -7.75 3.81
CA GLN A 101 3.70 -8.43 5.04
C GLN A 101 2.93 -9.71 4.72
N PRO A 102 3.10 -10.78 5.50
CA PRO A 102 2.29 -11.97 5.36
C PRO A 102 0.83 -11.67 5.70
N LEU A 103 -0.07 -12.46 5.14
CA LEU A 103 -1.41 -12.61 5.69
C LEU A 103 -1.37 -13.56 6.89
N TYR A 104 -2.16 -13.26 7.90
CA TYR A 104 -2.29 -14.08 9.09
C TYR A 104 -3.61 -14.82 9.08
N ILE A 105 -3.57 -16.07 9.53
CA ILE A 105 -4.75 -16.87 9.84
C ILE A 105 -4.94 -16.80 11.35
N CYS A 106 -6.06 -16.24 11.77
CA CYS A 106 -6.43 -16.13 13.18
C CYS A 106 -7.58 -17.06 13.50
N GLN A 107 -7.55 -17.64 14.70
CA GLN A 107 -8.60 -18.52 15.19
C GLN A 107 -8.96 -18.19 16.65
N THR A 108 -10.24 -18.42 17.01
CA THR A 108 -10.70 -18.24 18.38
C THR A 108 -10.21 -19.37 19.29
N ASN A 109 -9.91 -19.05 20.57
CA ASN A 109 -9.61 -20.05 21.60
C ASN A 109 -10.85 -20.86 22.01
N GLN A 110 -12.04 -20.46 21.60
CA GLN A 110 -13.25 -21.18 21.92
C GLN A 110 -13.38 -22.41 20.99
N SER A 111 -13.17 -23.59 21.56
CA SER A 111 -13.50 -24.85 20.88
C SER A 111 -15.00 -24.92 20.64
N ARG A 112 -15.45 -24.52 19.46
CA ARG A 112 -16.81 -24.77 19.03
C ARG A 112 -16.81 -26.11 18.30
N SER A 113 -17.37 -27.13 18.93
CA SER A 113 -17.76 -28.38 18.24
C SER A 113 -18.89 -28.01 17.25
N LYS A 114 -18.54 -27.78 15.99
CA LYS A 114 -19.53 -27.45 14.95
C LYS A 114 -19.68 -28.62 14.00
N SER A 115 -20.88 -29.15 13.93
CA SER A 115 -21.32 -30.07 12.87
C SER A 115 -21.45 -29.39 11.50
N SER A 116 -21.27 -28.06 11.42
CA SER A 116 -21.53 -27.22 10.23
C SER A 116 -20.28 -26.58 9.60
N GLY A 117 -19.07 -27.06 9.93
CA GLY A 117 -17.82 -26.48 9.43
C GLY A 117 -17.42 -25.19 10.16
N PHE A 118 -16.19 -24.72 9.90
CA PHE A 118 -15.66 -23.47 10.46
C PHE A 118 -16.00 -22.28 9.56
N THR A 119 -16.47 -21.19 10.18
CA THR A 119 -16.71 -19.92 9.48
C THR A 119 -15.45 -19.07 9.45
N VAL A 120 -15.05 -18.59 8.25
CA VAL A 120 -13.82 -17.83 8.04
C VAL A 120 -14.11 -16.48 7.43
N ALA A 121 -13.83 -15.39 8.17
CA ALA A 121 -13.90 -14.05 7.65
C ALA A 121 -12.75 -13.76 6.67
N HIS A 122 -13.07 -13.20 5.51
CA HIS A 122 -12.08 -12.79 4.53
C HIS A 122 -12.46 -11.46 3.85
N GLY A 123 -11.48 -10.76 3.27
CA GLY A 123 -11.73 -9.57 2.46
C GLY A 123 -12.37 -9.94 1.12
N LYS A 124 -13.27 -9.07 0.61
CA LYS A 124 -13.93 -9.27 -0.70
C LYS A 124 -12.96 -9.42 -1.89
N GLY A 125 -11.71 -8.98 -1.71
CA GLY A 125 -10.65 -9.07 -2.73
C GLY A 125 -9.87 -10.38 -2.74
N TYR A 126 -10.06 -11.26 -1.75
CA TYR A 126 -9.31 -12.53 -1.70
C TYR A 126 -9.88 -13.57 -2.67
N ASP A 127 -8.97 -14.40 -3.19
CA ASP A 127 -9.35 -15.57 -3.98
C ASP A 127 -9.91 -16.65 -3.06
N THR A 128 -11.20 -16.94 -3.21
CA THR A 128 -11.91 -17.95 -2.41
C THR A 128 -11.45 -19.37 -2.72
N LYS A 129 -11.02 -19.66 -3.96
CA LYS A 129 -10.46 -20.97 -4.31
C LYS A 129 -9.15 -21.23 -3.60
N LEU A 130 -8.29 -20.20 -3.56
CA LEU A 130 -7.03 -20.28 -2.83
C LEU A 130 -7.27 -20.43 -1.33
N LEU A 131 -8.24 -19.70 -0.76
CA LEU A 131 -8.59 -19.85 0.66
C LEU A 131 -9.06 -21.26 0.99
N ASN A 132 -9.93 -21.84 0.18
CA ASN A 132 -10.37 -23.23 0.36
C ASN A 132 -9.19 -24.22 0.25
N LYS A 133 -8.30 -24.02 -0.73
CA LYS A 133 -7.10 -24.86 -0.88
C LYS A 133 -6.17 -24.81 0.34
N VAL A 134 -6.05 -23.65 0.98
CA VAL A 134 -5.15 -23.44 2.13
C VAL A 134 -5.79 -23.87 3.45
N LEU A 135 -7.09 -23.61 3.63
CA LEU A 135 -7.80 -23.80 4.90
C LEU A 135 -8.63 -25.13 4.94
N GLY A 136 -8.76 -25.80 3.81
CA GLY A 136 -9.56 -27.02 3.66
C GLY A 136 -10.98 -26.75 3.17
N ASP A 137 -11.68 -27.84 2.80
CA ASP A 137 -13.01 -27.75 2.19
C ASP A 137 -14.16 -27.64 3.21
N ASP A 138 -13.88 -27.94 4.50
CA ASP A 138 -14.88 -27.91 5.58
C ASP A 138 -15.06 -26.51 6.18
N ILE A 139 -14.88 -25.47 5.37
CA ILE A 139 -15.02 -24.08 5.80
C ILE A 139 -16.15 -23.35 5.09
N VAL A 140 -16.74 -22.38 5.79
CA VAL A 140 -17.71 -21.43 5.23
C VAL A 140 -17.07 -20.06 5.13
N LEU A 141 -16.80 -19.61 3.92
CA LEU A 141 -16.18 -18.31 3.66
C LEU A 141 -17.19 -17.18 3.79
N VAL A 142 -16.91 -16.22 4.67
CA VAL A 142 -17.78 -15.06 4.94
C VAL A 142 -17.07 -13.77 4.51
N PRO A 143 -17.53 -13.10 3.44
CA PRO A 143 -16.89 -11.90 2.93
C PRO A 143 -17.21 -10.67 3.78
N TYR A 144 -16.18 -9.95 4.21
CA TYR A 144 -16.30 -8.69 4.94
C TYR A 144 -15.83 -7.51 4.08
N LYS A 145 -16.39 -6.33 4.36
CA LYS A 145 -16.10 -5.10 3.59
C LYS A 145 -14.67 -4.57 3.78
N ASN A 146 -14.05 -4.86 4.92
CA ASN A 146 -12.68 -4.41 5.26
C ASN A 146 -12.13 -5.16 6.48
N SER A 147 -10.81 -5.00 6.72
CA SER A 147 -10.06 -5.64 7.79
C SER A 147 -10.61 -5.36 9.21
N SER A 148 -11.07 -4.13 9.46
CA SER A 148 -11.65 -3.78 10.77
C SER A 148 -13.01 -4.46 11.01
N ALA A 149 -13.80 -4.66 9.95
CA ALA A 149 -15.07 -5.40 10.07
C ALA A 149 -14.82 -6.90 10.32
N MET A 150 -13.78 -7.49 9.71
CA MET A 150 -13.36 -8.87 10.02
C MET A 150 -12.94 -9.02 11.48
N LEU A 151 -12.12 -8.09 11.98
CA LEU A 151 -11.70 -8.08 13.39
C LEU A 151 -12.91 -7.99 14.33
N LYS A 152 -13.89 -7.13 14.04
CA LYS A 152 -15.13 -7.05 14.83
C LYS A 152 -15.92 -8.35 14.79
N GLY A 153 -16.01 -9.01 13.63
CA GLY A 153 -16.71 -10.28 13.47
C GLY A 153 -16.11 -11.40 14.33
N ILE A 154 -14.79 -11.57 14.31
CA ILE A 154 -14.16 -12.62 15.14
C ILE A 154 -14.20 -12.27 16.63
N LEU A 155 -14.03 -11.00 17.00
CA LEU A 155 -14.14 -10.54 18.39
C LEU A 155 -15.56 -10.72 18.96
N GLY A 156 -16.58 -10.54 18.11
CA GLY A 156 -18.00 -10.73 18.45
C GLY A 156 -18.45 -12.19 18.42
N GLY A 157 -17.63 -13.09 17.88
CA GLY A 157 -17.98 -14.50 17.74
C GLY A 157 -18.92 -14.80 16.55
N ASP A 158 -19.04 -13.87 15.59
CA ASP A 158 -19.79 -14.08 14.34
C ASP A 158 -19.11 -15.08 13.42
N VAL A 159 -17.78 -15.19 13.52
CA VAL A 159 -16.94 -16.14 12.77
C VAL A 159 -15.93 -16.79 13.69
N ASP A 160 -15.44 -17.98 13.30
CA ASP A 160 -14.50 -18.79 14.08
C ASP A 160 -13.04 -18.44 13.76
N MET A 161 -12.82 -18.01 12.51
CA MET A 161 -11.49 -17.67 11.99
C MET A 161 -11.55 -16.37 11.18
N MET A 162 -10.39 -15.76 10.98
CA MET A 162 -10.24 -14.68 10.00
C MET A 162 -8.89 -14.76 9.28
N VAL A 163 -8.88 -14.35 8.02
CA VAL A 163 -7.66 -14.09 7.25
C VAL A 163 -7.48 -12.59 7.15
N ASN A 164 -6.44 -12.04 7.78
CA ASN A 164 -6.27 -10.61 7.87
C ASN A 164 -4.79 -10.18 7.76
N ASN A 165 -4.56 -8.88 7.64
CA ASN A 165 -3.23 -8.30 7.67
C ASN A 165 -2.65 -8.33 9.10
N GLN A 166 -1.33 -8.21 9.19
CA GLN A 166 -0.56 -8.25 10.42
C GLN A 166 -1.10 -7.33 11.52
N GLY A 167 -1.35 -6.05 11.22
CA GLY A 167 -1.79 -5.08 12.23
C GLY A 167 -3.15 -5.42 12.87
N MET A 168 -4.10 -5.98 12.10
CA MET A 168 -5.39 -6.40 12.67
C MET A 168 -5.28 -7.73 13.42
N SER A 169 -4.40 -8.61 12.97
CA SER A 169 -4.14 -9.88 13.63
C SER A 169 -3.48 -9.68 15.01
N PHE A 170 -2.56 -8.75 15.12
CA PHE A 170 -1.96 -8.40 16.41
C PHE A 170 -2.98 -7.80 17.39
N LYS A 171 -3.84 -6.89 16.92
CA LYS A 171 -4.96 -6.38 17.74
C LYS A 171 -5.89 -7.49 18.24
N TYR A 172 -6.07 -8.54 17.43
CA TYR A 172 -6.83 -9.70 17.86
C TYR A 172 -6.10 -10.49 18.93
N MET A 173 -4.80 -10.78 18.77
CA MET A 173 -4.00 -11.47 19.79
C MET A 173 -3.93 -10.69 21.10
N GLU A 174 -3.75 -9.36 21.04
CA GLU A 174 -3.77 -8.47 22.20
C GLU A 174 -5.08 -8.54 23.01
N SER A 175 -6.20 -8.88 22.35
CA SER A 175 -7.48 -9.07 23.03
C SER A 175 -7.54 -10.33 23.91
N GLY A 176 -6.59 -11.25 23.76
CA GLY A 176 -6.56 -12.56 24.48
C GLY A 176 -7.62 -13.55 24.01
N LYS A 177 -8.41 -13.25 22.97
CA LYS A 177 -9.54 -14.09 22.52
C LYS A 177 -9.14 -15.21 21.56
N GLY A 178 -7.90 -15.18 21.06
CA GLY A 178 -7.41 -16.20 20.14
C GLY A 178 -5.95 -16.01 19.74
N THR A 179 -5.51 -16.82 18.80
CA THR A 179 -4.16 -16.83 18.26
C THR A 179 -4.16 -16.51 16.77
N CYS A 180 -3.06 -15.98 16.27
CA CYS A 180 -2.84 -15.75 14.85
C CYS A 180 -1.43 -16.21 14.46
N GLU A 181 -1.33 -16.82 13.28
CA GLU A 181 -0.05 -17.22 12.71
C GLU A 181 0.10 -16.68 11.28
N PRO A 182 1.32 -16.28 10.86
CA PRO A 182 1.57 -15.90 9.49
C PRO A 182 1.41 -17.11 8.58
N SER A 183 0.75 -16.94 7.44
CA SER A 183 0.58 -18.00 6.46
C SER A 183 1.64 -17.89 5.36
N ASN A 184 2.40 -18.97 5.17
CA ASN A 184 3.33 -19.11 4.05
C ASN A 184 2.63 -19.59 2.75
N LEU A 185 1.36 -19.97 2.84
CA LEU A 185 0.57 -20.50 1.73
C LEU A 185 -0.33 -19.43 1.09
N LEU A 186 -0.57 -18.34 1.79
CA LEU A 186 -1.31 -17.19 1.26
C LEU A 186 -0.37 -16.15 0.66
N PRO A 187 -0.81 -15.42 -0.38
CA PRO A 187 0.01 -14.37 -0.98
C PRO A 187 0.43 -13.31 0.04
N ILE A 188 1.67 -12.90 -0.04
CA ILE A 188 2.18 -11.76 0.74
C ILE A 188 1.45 -10.49 0.28
N MET A 189 0.98 -9.69 1.24
CA MET A 189 0.51 -8.34 0.92
C MET A 189 1.71 -7.44 0.63
N GLN A 190 1.67 -6.80 -0.53
CA GLN A 190 2.67 -5.82 -0.92
C GLN A 190 2.00 -4.47 -1.14
N ALA A 191 2.65 -3.40 -0.67
CA ALA A 191 2.31 -2.04 -1.04
C ALA A 191 3.43 -1.47 -1.90
N THR A 192 3.05 -0.92 -3.03
CA THR A 192 3.99 -0.36 -4.01
C THR A 192 3.62 1.08 -4.35
N VAL A 193 4.61 1.78 -4.86
CA VAL A 193 4.46 3.08 -5.51
C VAL A 193 4.78 2.90 -6.99
N ILE A 194 3.90 3.39 -7.83
CA ILE A 194 4.13 3.48 -9.28
C ILE A 194 4.08 4.94 -9.73
N GLY A 195 4.74 5.22 -10.84
CA GLY A 195 4.77 6.52 -11.50
C GLY A 195 4.58 6.41 -13.00
N THR A 196 4.16 7.50 -13.62
CA THR A 196 4.03 7.63 -15.07
C THR A 196 4.37 9.05 -15.51
N ASN A 197 4.85 9.20 -16.76
CA ASN A 197 5.20 10.47 -17.38
C ASN A 197 6.28 11.28 -16.62
N MET A 198 7.26 10.58 -16.03
CA MET A 198 8.33 11.18 -15.24
C MET A 198 9.60 10.33 -15.28
N ASP A 199 10.71 10.89 -14.81
CA ASP A 199 11.93 10.11 -14.53
C ASP A 199 11.71 9.24 -13.28
N ILE A 200 11.49 7.93 -13.52
CA ILE A 200 11.23 6.96 -12.43
C ILE A 200 12.42 6.86 -11.49
N LYS A 201 13.65 6.99 -11.97
CA LYS A 201 14.84 6.91 -11.12
C LYS A 201 14.92 8.10 -10.17
N GLN A 202 14.70 9.30 -10.69
CA GLN A 202 14.71 10.52 -9.90
C GLN A 202 13.61 10.50 -8.82
N ILE A 203 12.37 10.20 -9.21
CA ILE A 203 11.26 10.18 -8.25
C ILE A 203 11.43 9.08 -7.20
N ARG A 204 12.04 7.93 -7.56
CA ARG A 204 12.36 6.88 -6.61
C ARG A 204 13.28 7.38 -5.49
N GLU A 205 14.36 8.09 -5.83
CA GLU A 205 15.29 8.62 -4.85
C GLU A 205 14.55 9.52 -3.85
N VAL A 206 13.74 10.44 -4.34
CA VAL A 206 12.93 11.34 -3.50
C VAL A 206 11.92 10.58 -2.64
N MET A 207 11.16 9.66 -3.24
CA MET A 207 10.16 8.87 -2.50
C MET A 207 10.81 7.96 -1.45
N PHE A 208 12.00 7.45 -1.75
CA PHE A 208 12.79 6.67 -0.81
C PHE A 208 13.20 7.51 0.41
N GLU A 209 13.74 8.72 0.21
CA GLU A 209 14.09 9.66 1.28
C GLU A 209 12.89 9.99 2.15
N ILE A 210 11.73 10.28 1.55
CA ILE A 210 10.48 10.54 2.29
C ILE A 210 10.15 9.37 3.23
N THR A 211 10.36 8.12 2.81
CA THR A 211 10.09 6.97 3.68
C THR A 211 11.11 6.78 4.81
N MET A 212 12.22 7.51 4.79
CA MET A 212 13.21 7.53 5.88
C MET A 212 12.93 8.63 6.90
N ASP A 213 11.99 9.53 6.63
CA ASP A 213 11.59 10.58 7.56
C ASP A 213 10.86 10.02 8.79
N ILE A 214 11.00 10.72 9.92
CA ILE A 214 10.45 10.30 11.22
C ILE A 214 8.96 9.93 11.14
N PRO A 215 8.06 10.75 10.55
CA PRO A 215 6.63 10.42 10.48
C PRO A 215 6.35 9.08 9.77
N PHE A 216 7.12 8.79 8.71
CA PHE A 216 6.96 7.55 7.95
C PHE A 216 7.50 6.34 8.74
N LEU A 217 8.66 6.49 9.39
CA LEU A 217 9.26 5.45 10.23
C LEU A 217 8.35 5.13 11.43
N GLU A 218 7.80 6.13 12.10
CA GLU A 218 6.85 5.95 13.20
C GLU A 218 5.57 5.24 12.72
N TYR A 219 5.06 5.63 11.55
CA TYR A 219 3.90 4.98 10.94
C TYR A 219 4.16 3.50 10.65
N HIS A 220 5.31 3.16 10.06
CA HIS A 220 5.69 1.77 9.77
C HIS A 220 5.91 0.97 11.06
N ASN A 221 6.65 1.52 12.02
CA ASN A 221 6.94 0.86 13.29
C ASN A 221 5.66 0.60 14.10
N SER A 222 4.75 1.57 14.18
CA SER A 222 3.47 1.41 14.89
C SER A 222 2.56 0.34 14.30
N ARG A 223 2.81 -0.08 13.07
CA ARG A 223 2.07 -1.12 12.34
C ARG A 223 2.90 -2.36 12.05
N GLN A 224 4.14 -2.37 12.50
CA GLN A 224 5.11 -3.45 12.28
C GLN A 224 5.21 -3.83 10.79
N LEU A 225 5.23 -2.81 9.92
CA LEU A 225 5.37 -3.00 8.49
C LEU A 225 6.85 -3.22 8.15
N ASN A 226 7.17 -4.36 7.55
CA ASN A 226 8.53 -4.67 7.15
C ASN A 226 8.83 -4.01 5.81
N ARG A 227 9.79 -3.10 5.81
CA ARG A 227 10.35 -2.54 4.60
C ARG A 227 11.40 -3.52 4.04
N PRO A 228 11.33 -3.91 2.77
CA PRO A 228 12.39 -4.69 2.17
C PRO A 228 13.66 -3.83 2.07
N SER A 229 14.78 -4.40 2.53
CA SER A 229 16.11 -3.79 2.41
C SER A 229 16.77 -4.29 1.11
N ASN A 230 16.23 -3.92 -0.04
CA ASN A 230 16.69 -4.41 -1.34
C ASN A 230 17.03 -3.26 -2.29
N THR A 231 17.85 -3.58 -3.31
CA THR A 231 18.01 -2.67 -4.45
C THR A 231 16.74 -2.61 -5.27
N TRP A 232 16.57 -1.56 -6.06
CA TRP A 232 15.40 -1.38 -6.92
C TRP A 232 15.14 -2.56 -7.87
N GLU A 233 16.22 -3.11 -8.46
CA GLU A 233 16.12 -4.24 -9.36
C GLU A 233 15.57 -5.47 -8.65
N ASN A 234 16.03 -5.74 -7.43
CA ASN A 234 15.54 -6.83 -6.60
C ASN A 234 14.10 -6.62 -6.18
N GLU A 235 13.70 -5.40 -5.81
CA GLU A 235 12.31 -5.06 -5.49
C GLU A 235 11.39 -5.31 -6.69
N LEU A 236 11.79 -4.90 -7.88
CA LEU A 236 11.03 -5.13 -9.10
C LEU A 236 10.89 -6.63 -9.42
N VAL A 237 11.95 -7.41 -9.22
CA VAL A 237 11.90 -8.89 -9.37
C VAL A 237 10.90 -9.49 -8.38
N ILE A 238 10.98 -9.11 -7.10
CA ILE A 238 10.05 -9.58 -6.05
C ILE A 238 8.60 -9.28 -6.43
N VAL A 239 8.33 -8.07 -6.92
CA VAL A 239 6.99 -7.66 -7.31
C VAL A 239 6.50 -8.43 -8.53
N LYS A 240 7.34 -8.60 -9.56
CA LYS A 240 7.00 -9.39 -10.75
C LYS A 240 6.77 -10.87 -10.46
N ASP A 241 7.52 -11.47 -9.56
CA ASP A 241 7.29 -12.85 -9.14
C ASP A 241 5.97 -13.01 -8.39
N HIS A 242 5.58 -12.01 -7.61
CA HIS A 242 4.27 -11.96 -6.98
C HIS A 242 3.13 -11.80 -8.02
N GLU A 243 3.32 -11.00 -9.06
CA GLU A 243 2.35 -10.86 -10.17
C GLU A 243 2.02 -12.18 -10.84
N LYS A 244 3.02 -13.03 -11.09
CA LYS A 244 2.82 -14.35 -11.72
C LYS A 244 1.83 -15.24 -10.95
N GLN A 245 1.75 -15.07 -9.63
CA GLN A 245 0.80 -15.82 -8.79
C GLN A 245 -0.66 -15.39 -9.00
N TRP A 246 -0.89 -14.20 -9.57
CA TRP A 246 -2.21 -13.65 -9.82
C TRP A 246 -2.66 -13.77 -11.28
N GLN A 247 -1.76 -14.16 -12.17
CA GLN A 247 -2.05 -14.38 -13.60
C GLN A 247 -2.47 -15.82 -13.90
N ASN A 248 -2.26 -16.76 -12.97
CA ASN A 248 -2.65 -18.18 -13.03
C ASN A 248 -3.89 -18.46 -12.17
#